data_b2ba59d628305dff892133abd7f3f255
#
_entry.id   b2ba59d628305dff892133abd7f3f255
#
_cell.length_a   1.000
_cell.length_b   1.000
_cell.length_c   1.000
_cell.angle_alpha   90.00
_cell.angle_beta   90.00
_cell.angle_gamma   90.00
#
_symmetry.space_group_name_H-M   'P 1'
#
loop_
_entity.id
_entity.type
_entity.pdbx_description
1 polymer ?
#
loop_
_entity_poly.entity_id
_entity_poly.type
_entity_poly.pdbx_seq_one_letter_code
_entity_poly.pdbx_strand_id
1 'polypeptide(L)'
;MCIRDSRCIVLDKGKVVFDGDVDEAIALYLSTKSQTSDFVDYSTFKRDNWFKRDNLRLQSVQVQVPSVEAIERSQPVRMRFVIKAKESAGAVGLRFEVRDEVGNPLATSCLYGLQLQSGDNTVTASYDLSVLSPGKYSNYFTLFTAGEGGIHTVEDWVPGIQFRMVDTFSENQLEWNAKDWGAIRLPEAVHCQEDA
;
A
#
# COMPACT_ATOMS: atom_id res chain seq x y z
N MET A 1 12.91 8.80 -30.59
CA MET A 1 13.69 9.40 -29.48
C MET A 1 12.72 10.23 -28.65
N CYS A 2 12.18 9.65 -27.58
CA CYS A 2 11.35 10.41 -26.65
C CYS A 2 12.30 11.30 -25.84
N ILE A 3 12.20 12.60 -26.03
CA ILE A 3 12.81 13.57 -25.12
C ILE A 3 11.96 13.47 -23.86
N ARG A 4 12.51 12.83 -22.82
CA ARG A 4 11.93 12.89 -21.48
C ARG A 4 12.05 14.34 -21.05
N ASP A 5 10.92 14.99 -20.79
CA ASP A 5 10.95 16.36 -20.28
C ASP A 5 11.83 16.37 -19.03
N SER A 6 12.88 17.16 -19.08
CA SER A 6 13.92 17.21 -18.04
C SER A 6 13.53 18.11 -16.87
N ARG A 7 12.32 18.66 -16.86
CA ARG A 7 11.86 19.61 -15.83
C ARG A 7 10.37 19.47 -15.60
N CYS A 8 9.99 19.37 -14.33
CA CYS A 8 8.61 19.31 -13.88
C CYS A 8 8.36 20.34 -12.79
N ILE A 9 7.15 20.92 -12.80
CA ILE A 9 6.72 21.89 -11.79
C ILE A 9 5.54 21.29 -11.01
N VAL A 10 5.67 21.21 -9.68
CA VAL A 10 4.58 20.80 -8.80
C VAL A 10 3.91 22.02 -8.21
N LEU A 11 2.57 22.07 -8.34
CA LEU A 11 1.74 23.12 -7.78
C LEU A 11 0.93 22.57 -6.59
N ASP A 12 0.96 23.28 -5.46
CA ASP A 12 0.05 23.05 -4.35
C ASP A 12 -0.70 24.34 -4.05
N LYS A 13 -2.04 24.26 -4.01
CA LYS A 13 -2.95 25.41 -3.76
C LYS A 13 -2.63 26.65 -4.60
N GLY A 14 -2.22 26.42 -5.86
CA GLY A 14 -1.89 27.51 -6.81
C GLY A 14 -0.50 28.12 -6.65
N LYS A 15 0.35 27.56 -5.80
CA LYS A 15 1.75 27.99 -5.61
C LYS A 15 2.69 26.90 -6.14
N VAL A 16 3.80 27.33 -6.75
CA VAL A 16 4.89 26.42 -7.11
C VAL A 16 5.56 25.97 -5.82
N VAL A 17 5.53 24.65 -5.56
CA VAL A 17 6.20 24.04 -4.40
C VAL A 17 7.45 23.27 -4.78
N PHE A 18 7.59 22.95 -6.07
CA PHE A 18 8.79 22.31 -6.62
C PHE A 18 8.96 22.67 -8.10
N ASP A 19 10.21 22.80 -8.51
CA ASP A 19 10.60 23.04 -9.90
C ASP A 19 11.95 22.35 -10.11
N GLY A 20 11.97 21.22 -10.85
CA GLY A 20 13.17 20.42 -10.99
C GLY A 20 12.96 19.14 -11.78
N ASP A 21 13.68 18.09 -11.41
CA ASP A 21 13.64 16.77 -12.06
C ASP A 21 12.26 16.13 -11.99
N VAL A 22 11.90 15.38 -13.05
CA VAL A 22 10.57 14.74 -13.18
C VAL A 22 10.35 13.66 -12.11
N ASP A 23 11.36 12.83 -11.83
CA ASP A 23 11.24 11.74 -10.87
C ASP A 23 11.11 12.30 -9.44
N GLU A 24 11.82 13.37 -9.12
CA GLU A 24 11.68 14.08 -7.84
C GLU A 24 10.32 14.78 -7.71
N ALA A 25 9.83 15.39 -8.79
CA ALA A 25 8.52 16.02 -8.83
C ALA A 25 7.39 15.01 -8.61
N ILE A 26 7.46 13.83 -9.24
CA ILE A 26 6.52 12.74 -9.07
C ILE A 26 6.56 12.22 -7.62
N ALA A 27 7.76 11.98 -7.09
CA ALA A 27 7.94 11.55 -5.70
C ALA A 27 7.32 12.55 -4.71
N LEU A 28 7.58 13.85 -4.90
CA LEU A 28 6.99 14.91 -4.08
C LEU A 28 5.46 14.95 -4.20
N TYR A 29 4.92 14.90 -5.41
CA TYR A 29 3.47 14.93 -5.64
C TYR A 29 2.76 13.71 -5.02
N LEU A 30 3.36 12.54 -5.09
CA LEU A 30 2.83 11.33 -4.47
C LEU A 30 2.99 11.37 -2.94
N SER A 31 4.09 11.91 -2.42
CA SER A 31 4.31 12.04 -0.98
C SER A 31 3.33 12.98 -0.29
N THR A 32 2.86 14.03 -0.98
CA THR A 32 1.82 14.93 -0.43
C THR A 32 0.45 14.26 -0.26
N LYS A 33 0.21 13.13 -0.91
CA LYS A 33 -1.05 12.37 -0.80
C LYS A 33 -1.01 11.24 0.23
N SER A 34 0.17 10.79 0.64
CA SER A 34 0.34 9.70 1.61
C SER A 34 0.83 10.25 2.95
N GLN A 35 0.30 9.72 4.03
CA GLN A 35 0.71 10.13 5.38
C GLN A 35 1.78 9.18 5.91
N THR A 36 2.86 9.73 6.47
CA THR A 36 3.89 9.00 7.23
C THR A 36 3.43 8.78 8.67
N SER A 37 2.22 8.35 8.85
CA SER A 37 1.61 8.11 10.16
C SER A 37 1.21 6.66 10.26
N ASP A 38 1.32 6.09 11.45
CA ASP A 38 0.79 4.76 11.76
C ASP A 38 -0.74 4.73 11.82
N PHE A 39 -1.38 5.90 11.79
CA PHE A 39 -2.83 6.08 11.79
C PHE A 39 -3.28 7.02 10.68
N VAL A 40 -4.29 6.61 9.92
CA VAL A 40 -4.96 7.44 8.90
C VAL A 40 -6.46 7.46 9.17
N ASP A 41 -7.01 8.66 9.23
CA ASP A 41 -8.45 8.91 9.34
C ASP A 41 -9.01 9.31 7.97
N TYR A 42 -9.97 8.53 7.47
CA TYR A 42 -10.66 8.78 6.21
C TYR A 42 -12.10 9.31 6.40
N SER A 43 -12.52 9.61 7.61
CA SER A 43 -13.89 10.05 7.90
C SER A 43 -14.28 11.32 7.12
N THR A 44 -13.31 12.22 6.91
CA THR A 44 -13.47 13.44 6.12
C THR A 44 -12.83 13.39 4.74
N PHE A 45 -12.23 12.24 4.37
CA PHE A 45 -11.56 12.09 3.08
C PHE A 45 -12.57 12.14 1.94
N LYS A 46 -12.39 13.10 1.03
CA LYS A 46 -13.24 13.26 -0.14
C LYS A 46 -12.86 12.28 -1.22
N ARG A 47 -13.78 11.37 -1.55
CA ARG A 47 -13.64 10.46 -2.70
C ARG A 47 -13.87 11.26 -4.00
N ASP A 48 -13.22 10.80 -5.07
CA ASP A 48 -13.37 11.43 -6.38
C ASP A 48 -14.83 11.42 -6.85
N ASN A 49 -15.24 12.47 -7.57
CA ASN A 49 -16.63 12.67 -8.00
C ASN A 49 -17.18 11.57 -8.93
N TRP A 50 -16.30 10.82 -9.60
CA TRP A 50 -16.68 9.67 -10.43
C TRP A 50 -17.03 8.43 -9.63
N PHE A 51 -16.58 8.35 -8.36
CA PHE A 51 -16.80 7.23 -7.47
C PHE A 51 -18.10 7.42 -6.69
N LYS A 52 -19.19 6.82 -7.18
CA LYS A 52 -20.55 7.05 -6.66
C LYS A 52 -21.01 6.02 -5.63
N ARG A 53 -20.25 4.94 -5.41
CA ARG A 53 -20.63 3.93 -4.41
C ARG A 53 -20.34 4.44 -3.03
N ASP A 54 -21.24 4.16 -2.10
CA ASP A 54 -21.16 4.68 -0.73
C ASP A 54 -21.69 3.70 0.33
N ASN A 55 -21.96 2.45 -0.06
CA ASN A 55 -22.42 1.45 0.90
C ASN A 55 -21.31 1.06 1.89
N LEU A 56 -20.09 0.87 1.40
CA LEU A 56 -18.92 0.54 2.22
C LEU A 56 -17.90 1.67 2.16
N ARG A 57 -17.40 2.09 3.33
CA ARG A 57 -16.39 3.14 3.44
C ARG A 57 -15.34 2.77 4.48
N LEU A 58 -14.08 2.82 4.07
CA LEU A 58 -12.99 2.79 5.02
C LEU A 58 -12.96 4.09 5.83
N GLN A 59 -13.06 3.99 7.15
CA GLN A 59 -13.09 5.14 8.07
C GLN A 59 -11.70 5.43 8.63
N SER A 60 -10.96 4.39 8.99
CA SER A 60 -9.60 4.56 9.49
C SER A 60 -8.78 3.30 9.32
N VAL A 61 -7.47 3.48 9.33
CA VAL A 61 -6.47 2.42 9.39
C VAL A 61 -5.46 2.76 10.47
N GLN A 62 -5.16 1.78 11.33
CA GLN A 62 -4.10 1.83 12.32
C GLN A 62 -3.09 0.73 12.01
N VAL A 63 -1.84 1.09 11.76
CA VAL A 63 -0.73 0.14 11.60
C VAL A 63 -0.15 -0.16 12.98
N GLN A 64 -0.02 -1.43 13.29
CA GLN A 64 0.47 -1.90 14.60
C GLN A 64 1.93 -2.35 14.47
N VAL A 65 2.82 -1.38 14.32
CA VAL A 65 4.27 -1.55 14.29
C VAL A 65 4.92 -0.51 15.18
N PRO A 66 6.16 -0.73 15.67
CA PRO A 66 6.87 0.27 16.45
C PRO A 66 7.13 1.57 15.70
N SER A 67 7.38 1.49 14.39
CA SER A 67 7.57 2.64 13.51
C SER A 67 7.29 2.26 12.06
N VAL A 68 6.51 3.08 11.36
CA VAL A 68 6.29 2.91 9.91
C VAL A 68 7.52 3.32 9.09
N GLU A 69 8.44 4.08 9.67
CA GLU A 69 9.71 4.47 9.05
C GLU A 69 10.80 3.40 9.14
N ALA A 70 10.54 2.31 9.87
CA ALA A 70 11.50 1.22 10.04
C ALA A 70 10.77 -0.10 10.32
N ILE A 71 10.08 -0.62 9.31
CA ILE A 71 9.42 -1.93 9.39
C ILE A 71 10.45 -3.01 9.08
N GLU A 72 10.70 -3.88 10.05
CA GLU A 72 11.59 -5.00 9.86
C GLU A 72 10.95 -6.06 8.97
N ARG A 73 11.73 -6.56 8.02
CA ARG A 73 11.32 -7.54 7.02
C ARG A 73 10.87 -8.88 7.63
N SER A 74 11.44 -9.24 8.77
CA SER A 74 11.18 -10.51 9.47
C SER A 74 9.84 -10.57 10.20
N GLN A 75 9.13 -9.43 10.33
CA GLN A 75 7.91 -9.36 11.14
C GLN A 75 6.68 -9.07 10.28
N PRO A 76 5.57 -9.80 10.52
CA PRO A 76 4.31 -9.50 9.85
C PRO A 76 3.76 -8.15 10.34
N VAL A 77 3.24 -7.37 9.41
CA VAL A 77 2.62 -6.07 9.69
C VAL A 77 1.14 -6.28 9.97
N ARG A 78 0.71 -5.97 11.19
CA ARG A 78 -0.70 -5.99 11.57
C ARG A 78 -1.32 -4.62 11.33
N MET A 79 -2.51 -4.62 10.75
CA MET A 79 -3.29 -3.41 10.51
C MET A 79 -4.73 -3.62 11.00
N ARG A 80 -5.23 -2.61 11.71
CA ARG A 80 -6.62 -2.54 12.17
C ARG A 80 -7.36 -1.54 11.30
N PHE A 81 -8.48 -1.98 10.74
CA PHE A 81 -9.35 -1.20 9.88
C PHE A 81 -10.68 -0.95 10.56
N VAL A 82 -11.21 0.26 10.44
CA VAL A 82 -12.60 0.56 10.76
C VAL A 82 -13.33 0.78 9.44
N ILE A 83 -14.35 -0.03 9.18
CA ILE A 83 -15.13 -0.01 7.94
C ILE A 83 -16.57 0.29 8.31
N LYS A 84 -17.12 1.35 7.74
CA LYS A 84 -18.54 1.70 7.86
C LYS A 84 -19.31 1.08 6.72
N ALA A 85 -20.35 0.33 7.06
CA ALA A 85 -21.32 -0.22 6.12
C ALA A 85 -22.70 0.43 6.36
N LYS A 86 -23.33 0.96 5.31
CA LYS A 86 -24.72 1.46 5.43
C LYS A 86 -25.70 0.33 5.62
N GLU A 87 -25.47 -0.75 4.90
CA GLU A 87 -26.24 -1.99 4.97
C GLU A 87 -25.30 -3.16 5.16
N SER A 88 -25.78 -4.25 5.75
CA SER A 88 -25.00 -5.47 5.91
C SER A 88 -24.54 -5.99 4.56
N ALA A 89 -23.29 -6.39 4.47
CA ALA A 89 -22.67 -6.88 3.24
C ALA A 89 -21.84 -8.14 3.52
N GLY A 90 -22.04 -9.16 2.70
CA GLY A 90 -21.25 -10.40 2.71
C GLY A 90 -20.26 -10.43 1.56
N ALA A 91 -19.34 -11.40 1.60
CA ALA A 91 -18.33 -11.61 0.57
C ALA A 91 -17.49 -10.35 0.25
N VAL A 92 -17.28 -9.50 1.26
CA VAL A 92 -16.46 -8.29 1.12
C VAL A 92 -14.99 -8.70 1.15
N GLY A 93 -14.20 -8.07 0.28
CA GLY A 93 -12.75 -8.19 0.25
C GLY A 93 -12.08 -6.86 0.58
N LEU A 94 -10.88 -6.97 1.14
CA LEU A 94 -9.98 -5.85 1.38
C LEU A 94 -8.66 -6.13 0.66
N ARG A 95 -8.34 -5.30 -0.33
CA ARG A 95 -7.09 -5.37 -1.09
C ARG A 95 -6.11 -4.35 -0.55
N PHE A 96 -4.91 -4.80 -0.28
CA PHE A 96 -3.74 -4.02 0.06
C PHE A 96 -2.78 -4.07 -1.14
N GLU A 97 -2.57 -2.92 -1.77
CA GLU A 97 -1.71 -2.77 -2.96
C GLU A 97 -0.48 -1.95 -2.59
N VAL A 98 0.70 -2.53 -2.71
CA VAL A 98 1.99 -1.87 -2.44
C VAL A 98 2.52 -1.27 -3.73
N ARG A 99 3.08 -0.07 -3.62
CA ARG A 99 3.69 0.69 -4.71
C ARG A 99 5.08 1.16 -4.35
N ASP A 100 5.92 1.32 -5.36
CA ASP A 100 7.25 1.93 -5.23
C ASP A 100 7.19 3.45 -4.99
N GLU A 101 8.35 4.08 -4.87
CA GLU A 101 8.48 5.53 -4.65
C GLU A 101 7.88 6.38 -5.78
N VAL A 102 7.85 5.84 -7.01
CA VAL A 102 7.30 6.55 -8.18
C VAL A 102 5.83 6.16 -8.47
N GLY A 103 5.23 5.32 -7.62
CA GLY A 103 3.82 4.97 -7.68
C GLY A 103 3.47 3.76 -8.55
N ASN A 104 4.44 2.98 -9.03
CA ASN A 104 4.16 1.74 -9.76
C ASN A 104 3.70 0.65 -8.81
N PRO A 105 2.67 -0.15 -9.17
CA PRO A 105 2.25 -1.29 -8.36
C PRO A 105 3.33 -2.37 -8.36
N LEU A 106 3.67 -2.88 -7.18
CA LEU A 106 4.69 -3.92 -6.98
C LEU A 106 4.11 -5.23 -6.49
N ALA A 107 3.22 -5.17 -5.52
CA ALA A 107 2.67 -6.34 -4.86
C ALA A 107 1.25 -6.07 -4.39
N THR A 108 0.46 -7.13 -4.30
CA THR A 108 -0.92 -7.05 -3.85
C THR A 108 -1.24 -8.24 -2.95
N SER A 109 -1.90 -7.95 -1.84
CA SER A 109 -2.49 -8.95 -0.94
C SER A 109 -3.97 -8.69 -0.77
N CYS A 110 -4.77 -9.75 -0.66
CA CYS A 110 -6.21 -9.64 -0.49
C CYS A 110 -6.69 -10.47 0.71
N LEU A 111 -7.51 -9.85 1.53
CA LEU A 111 -8.33 -10.53 2.53
C LEU A 111 -9.73 -10.70 1.95
N TYR A 112 -10.26 -11.91 1.96
CA TYR A 112 -11.56 -12.25 1.35
C TYR A 112 -12.57 -12.69 2.39
N GLY A 113 -13.85 -12.68 2.02
CA GLY A 113 -14.93 -13.32 2.77
C GLY A 113 -15.36 -12.58 4.03
N LEU A 114 -15.06 -11.30 4.14
CA LEU A 114 -15.53 -10.49 5.26
C LEU A 114 -17.07 -10.41 5.26
N GLN A 115 -17.65 -10.55 6.45
CA GLN A 115 -19.06 -10.35 6.71
C GLN A 115 -19.21 -9.08 7.54
N LEU A 116 -19.77 -8.03 6.96
CA LEU A 116 -19.92 -6.74 7.60
C LEU A 116 -21.39 -6.52 7.98
N GLN A 117 -21.62 -6.04 9.19
CA GLN A 117 -22.94 -5.62 9.65
C GLN A 117 -23.16 -4.14 9.36
N SER A 118 -24.41 -3.70 9.28
CA SER A 118 -24.72 -2.26 9.21
C SER A 118 -24.11 -1.53 10.40
N GLY A 119 -23.44 -0.39 10.14
CA GLY A 119 -22.69 0.39 11.12
C GLY A 119 -21.19 0.22 10.99
N ASP A 120 -20.46 0.47 12.07
CA ASP A 120 -19.01 0.39 12.10
C ASP A 120 -18.53 -1.03 12.42
N ASN A 121 -17.61 -1.52 11.59
CA ASN A 121 -17.01 -2.86 11.71
C ASN A 121 -15.50 -2.69 11.90
N THR A 122 -14.94 -3.43 12.86
CA THR A 122 -13.50 -3.49 13.07
C THR A 122 -12.95 -4.79 12.49
N VAL A 123 -11.98 -4.66 11.58
CA VAL A 123 -11.28 -5.79 10.95
C VAL A 123 -9.79 -5.66 11.25
N THR A 124 -9.15 -6.76 11.63
CA THR A 124 -7.69 -6.80 11.78
C THR A 124 -7.14 -7.80 10.77
N ALA A 125 -6.15 -7.35 10.00
CA ALA A 125 -5.43 -8.19 9.05
C ALA A 125 -3.93 -8.18 9.35
N SER A 126 -3.25 -9.27 8.99
CA SER A 126 -1.80 -9.41 9.10
C SER A 126 -1.24 -9.62 7.70
N TYR A 127 -0.25 -8.82 7.34
CA TYR A 127 0.41 -8.86 6.03
C TYR A 127 1.86 -9.29 6.19
N ASP A 128 2.25 -10.30 5.41
CA ASP A 128 3.65 -10.67 5.27
C ASP A 128 4.29 -9.83 4.16
N LEU A 129 5.15 -8.89 4.55
CA LEU A 129 5.88 -8.02 3.64
C LEU A 129 7.33 -8.45 3.43
N SER A 130 7.68 -9.68 3.84
CA SER A 130 9.06 -10.20 3.80
C SER A 130 9.66 -10.26 2.40
N VAL A 131 8.82 -10.27 1.37
CA VAL A 131 9.24 -10.23 -0.04
C VAL A 131 9.70 -8.85 -0.51
N LEU A 132 9.35 -7.77 0.21
CA LEU A 132 9.79 -6.44 -0.15
C LEU A 132 11.24 -6.23 0.26
N SER A 133 12.04 -5.66 -0.64
CA SER A 133 13.41 -5.26 -0.34
C SER A 133 13.45 -4.03 0.59
N PRO A 134 14.59 -3.72 1.20
CA PRO A 134 14.76 -2.44 1.90
C PRO A 134 14.47 -1.27 0.96
N GLY A 135 13.65 -0.32 1.40
CA GLY A 135 13.24 0.81 0.57
C GLY A 135 12.01 1.53 1.11
N LYS A 136 11.60 2.58 0.43
CA LYS A 136 10.38 3.32 0.72
C LYS A 136 9.25 2.86 -0.18
N TYR A 137 8.07 2.74 0.40
CA TYR A 137 6.87 2.25 -0.26
C TYR A 137 5.67 3.09 0.14
N SER A 138 4.67 3.08 -0.72
CA SER A 138 3.33 3.55 -0.43
C SER A 138 2.33 2.42 -0.67
N ASN A 139 1.09 2.60 -0.23
CA ASN A 139 0.06 1.63 -0.51
C ASN A 139 -1.30 2.27 -0.78
N TYR A 140 -2.20 1.47 -1.36
CA TYR A 140 -3.62 1.75 -1.48
C TYR A 140 -4.44 0.65 -0.83
N PHE A 141 -5.58 1.03 -0.26
CA PHE A 141 -6.58 0.10 0.22
C PHE A 141 -7.80 0.16 -0.68
N THR A 142 -8.34 -1.01 -1.01
CA THR A 142 -9.56 -1.12 -1.81
C THR A 142 -10.52 -2.07 -1.10
N LEU A 143 -11.71 -1.58 -0.79
CA LEU A 143 -12.84 -2.45 -0.44
C LEU A 143 -13.55 -2.87 -1.72
N PHE A 144 -13.88 -4.13 -1.82
CA PHE A 144 -14.61 -4.68 -2.97
C PHE A 144 -15.60 -5.77 -2.52
N THR A 145 -16.64 -5.97 -3.32
CA THR A 145 -17.55 -7.09 -3.18
C THR A 145 -17.31 -8.08 -4.31
N ALA A 146 -17.26 -9.36 -3.99
CA ALA A 146 -17.17 -10.43 -4.97
C ALA A 146 -18.57 -10.76 -5.49
N GLY A 147 -18.75 -10.69 -6.79
CA GLY A 147 -19.95 -11.12 -7.49
C GLY A 147 -19.79 -12.49 -8.12
N GLU A 148 -20.84 -12.99 -8.75
CA GLU A 148 -20.82 -14.23 -9.51
C GLU A 148 -19.81 -14.16 -10.67
N GLY A 149 -19.17 -15.29 -10.99
CA GLY A 149 -18.21 -15.37 -12.09
C GLY A 149 -16.86 -14.66 -11.84
N GLY A 150 -16.52 -14.33 -10.58
CA GLY A 150 -15.25 -13.69 -10.25
C GLY A 150 -15.18 -12.19 -10.54
N ILE A 151 -16.30 -11.57 -10.88
CA ILE A 151 -16.40 -10.13 -11.10
C ILE A 151 -16.35 -9.42 -9.75
N HIS A 152 -15.41 -8.50 -9.59
CA HIS A 152 -15.28 -7.69 -8.39
C HIS A 152 -15.85 -6.29 -8.61
N THR A 153 -16.61 -5.82 -7.63
CA THR A 153 -17.13 -4.47 -7.62
C THR A 153 -16.38 -3.65 -6.58
N VAL A 154 -15.69 -2.61 -7.00
CA VAL A 154 -15.00 -1.68 -6.08
C VAL A 154 -16.02 -0.86 -5.32
N GLU A 155 -15.98 -0.94 -3.99
CA GLU A 155 -16.88 -0.23 -3.08
C GLU A 155 -16.21 1.01 -2.47
N ASP A 156 -14.90 0.97 -2.20
CA ASP A 156 -14.11 2.10 -1.75
C ASP A 156 -12.65 1.93 -2.18
N TRP A 157 -11.97 3.04 -2.41
CA TRP A 157 -10.55 3.07 -2.78
C TRP A 157 -9.91 4.32 -2.21
N VAL A 158 -8.87 4.14 -1.40
CA VAL A 158 -8.19 5.23 -0.70
C VAL A 158 -6.67 5.05 -0.71
N PRO A 159 -5.90 6.15 -0.76
CA PRO A 159 -4.47 6.08 -0.50
C PRO A 159 -4.24 5.62 0.95
N GLY A 160 -3.23 4.80 1.14
CA GLY A 160 -2.86 4.31 2.47
C GLY A 160 -1.76 5.15 3.11
N ILE A 161 -0.79 4.45 3.69
CA ILE A 161 0.36 5.02 4.37
C ILE A 161 1.60 4.99 3.49
N GLN A 162 2.57 5.82 3.82
CA GLN A 162 3.97 5.62 3.41
C GLN A 162 4.69 4.85 4.51
N PHE A 163 5.53 3.92 4.11
CA PHE A 163 6.31 3.13 5.04
C PHE A 163 7.68 2.78 4.45
N ARG A 164 8.61 2.45 5.33
CA ARG A 164 9.96 2.05 4.94
C ARG A 164 10.26 0.65 5.46
N MET A 165 10.66 -0.23 4.56
CA MET A 165 11.20 -1.53 4.90
C MET A 165 12.67 -1.40 5.22
N VAL A 166 13.09 -2.05 6.30
CA VAL A 166 14.50 -2.18 6.69
C VAL A 166 14.86 -3.65 6.82
N ASP A 167 16.13 -3.96 6.63
CA ASP A 167 16.66 -5.31 6.83
C ASP A 167 17.80 -5.24 7.83
N THR A 168 17.80 -6.15 8.78
CA THR A 168 18.93 -6.38 9.66
C THR A 168 19.81 -7.46 9.02
N PHE A 169 20.96 -7.04 8.49
CA PHE A 169 21.90 -7.96 7.85
C PHE A 169 22.65 -8.77 8.91
N SER A 170 22.75 -10.08 8.69
CA SER A 170 23.78 -10.88 9.34
C SER A 170 25.12 -10.68 8.62
N GLU A 171 26.24 -10.86 9.33
CA GLU A 171 27.61 -10.66 8.80
C GLU A 171 27.91 -11.44 7.49
N ASN A 172 27.11 -12.46 7.18
CA ASN A 172 27.27 -13.31 5.99
C ASN A 172 26.24 -13.05 4.89
N GLN A 173 25.40 -12.03 5.00
CA GLN A 173 24.40 -11.70 3.98
C GLN A 173 24.84 -10.48 3.16
N LEU A 174 24.58 -10.53 1.86
CA LEU A 174 24.79 -9.39 0.98
C LEU A 174 23.78 -8.28 1.31
N GLU A 175 24.27 -7.05 1.41
CA GLU A 175 23.42 -5.87 1.46
C GLU A 175 22.61 -5.76 0.16
N TRP A 176 21.29 -5.67 0.29
CA TRP A 176 20.43 -5.64 -0.89
C TRP A 176 20.56 -4.31 -1.62
N ASN A 177 20.89 -4.38 -2.91
CA ASN A 177 20.89 -3.22 -3.79
C ASN A 177 19.61 -3.21 -4.63
N ALA A 178 18.60 -2.48 -4.18
CA ALA A 178 17.29 -2.40 -4.84
C ALA A 178 17.37 -1.85 -6.27
N LYS A 179 18.36 -0.98 -6.57
CA LYS A 179 18.54 -0.40 -7.90
C LYS A 179 18.94 -1.46 -8.94
N ASP A 180 19.77 -2.40 -8.55
CA ASP A 180 20.31 -3.43 -9.46
C ASP A 180 19.52 -4.74 -9.38
N TRP A 181 18.95 -5.06 -8.21
CA TRP A 181 18.32 -6.36 -7.92
C TRP A 181 16.79 -6.27 -7.80
N GLY A 182 16.22 -5.05 -7.84
CA GLY A 182 14.79 -4.81 -7.81
C GLY A 182 14.19 -4.71 -6.41
N ALA A 183 12.90 -4.41 -6.37
CA ALA A 183 12.15 -4.15 -5.15
C ALA A 183 11.56 -5.42 -4.50
N ILE A 184 11.59 -6.54 -5.20
CA ILE A 184 11.05 -7.82 -4.71
C ILE A 184 12.21 -8.80 -4.52
N ARG A 185 12.37 -9.30 -3.30
CA ARG A 185 13.34 -10.31 -2.93
C ARG A 185 12.65 -11.66 -2.77
N LEU A 186 13.00 -12.60 -3.60
CA LEU A 186 12.52 -13.97 -3.48
C LEU A 186 13.14 -14.66 -2.24
N PRO A 187 12.49 -15.72 -1.71
CA PRO A 187 13.11 -16.57 -0.70
C PRO A 187 14.47 -17.10 -1.16
N GLU A 188 15.36 -17.37 -0.21
CA GLU A 188 16.68 -17.93 -0.51
C GLU A 188 16.53 -19.28 -1.20
N ALA A 189 17.38 -19.49 -2.21
CA ALA A 189 17.45 -20.78 -2.88
C ALA A 189 18.08 -21.83 -1.96
N VAL A 190 17.53 -23.03 -1.98
CA VAL A 190 18.06 -24.18 -1.24
C VAL A 190 18.85 -25.06 -2.18
N HIS A 191 20.06 -25.46 -1.79
CA HIS A 191 20.85 -26.42 -2.53
C HIS A 191 20.17 -27.81 -2.47
N CYS A 192 19.80 -28.35 -3.63
CA CYS A 192 19.31 -29.70 -3.74
C CYS A 192 20.50 -30.66 -3.98
N GLN A 193 20.70 -31.61 -3.09
CA GLN A 193 21.60 -32.72 -3.37
C GLN A 193 20.92 -33.64 -4.38
N GLU A 194 21.57 -33.91 -5.50
CA GLU A 194 21.13 -34.98 -6.39
C GLU A 194 21.40 -36.31 -5.68
N ASP A 195 20.37 -37.12 -5.47
CA ASP A 195 20.53 -38.49 -5.00
C ASP A 195 21.30 -39.27 -6.07
N ALA A 196 22.49 -39.77 -5.69
CA ALA A 196 23.39 -40.51 -6.55
C ALA A 196 22.92 -41.95 -6.79
#